data_36dcb368a4d722e238976224d6f953a1
#
_entry.id   36dcb368a4d722e238976224d6f953a1
#
_cell.length_a   1.000
_cell.length_b   1.000
_cell.length_c   1.000
_cell.angle_alpha   90.00
_cell.angle_beta   90.00
_cell.angle_gamma   90.00
#
_symmetry.space_group_name_H-M   'P 1'
#
loop_
_entity.id
_entity.type
_entity.pdbx_description
1 polymer ?
#
loop_
_entity_poly.entity_id
_entity_poly.type
_entity_poly.pdbx_seq_one_letter_code
_entity_poly.pdbx_strand_id
1 'polypeptide(L)'
;MVREAALSALMVCLVGGCSVLPASGPTASAVAEGAEVATKDGVFARYELIDISPAVVEALRTRPLDSLLASFGDHRPSLEPVIGVGDFVAVSVWEAGSGGLFSGPLVADRFSAGSKSALIPEQVVSRDGAISVPYAGRIQVAGRRPQDVQALIESELAGKAIQPQVLVSVTKPISQAVTVTGEVTNGARVPLSGRGDRLLDVVASAGGVRAPVSETFVRLSRGAATATLPLTTVVSNPRENIYLRPGDVLTLVRDPQTFLAVGALGNSTELPFQAEGITLAQALAKSRGLSDFQADPAGTFVFRYEPAAVVRKLNPGSPLLGTPLVPVVYRINMRDPNSLFLTQAFRMRNRDLVYVSNAPFTDVQKVLGVVSSVAGPIGSAASVYAYTR
;
A
#
# COMPACT_ATOMS: atom_id res chain seq x y z
N MET A 1 -34.73 7.11 -64.60
CA MET A 1 -34.42 8.35 -63.91
C MET A 1 -34.79 8.34 -62.40
N VAL A 2 -36.00 7.95 -62.02
CA VAL A 2 -36.40 7.95 -60.58
C VAL A 2 -35.65 6.92 -59.74
N ARG A 3 -35.32 5.76 -60.28
CA ARG A 3 -34.52 4.70 -59.59
C ARG A 3 -33.05 5.09 -59.34
N GLU A 4 -32.45 5.80 -60.24
CA GLU A 4 -31.06 6.24 -60.09
C GLU A 4 -30.92 7.43 -59.15
N ALA A 5 -31.92 8.33 -59.12
CA ALA A 5 -31.97 9.41 -58.16
C ALA A 5 -32.21 8.90 -56.73
N ALA A 6 -33.03 7.86 -56.55
CA ALA A 6 -33.22 7.24 -55.22
C ALA A 6 -31.98 6.50 -54.72
N LEU A 7 -31.21 5.85 -55.62
CA LEU A 7 -29.98 5.18 -55.27
C LEU A 7 -28.88 6.20 -54.88
N SER A 8 -28.79 7.32 -55.61
CA SER A 8 -27.86 8.40 -55.32
C SER A 8 -28.21 9.12 -54.01
N ALA A 9 -29.48 9.36 -53.71
CA ALA A 9 -29.92 9.95 -52.46
C ALA A 9 -29.64 9.03 -51.26
N LEU A 10 -29.83 7.71 -51.41
CA LEU A 10 -29.52 6.72 -50.39
C LEU A 10 -27.99 6.65 -50.14
N MET A 11 -27.16 6.79 -51.16
CA MET A 11 -25.69 6.78 -51.05
C MET A 11 -25.16 8.06 -50.34
N VAL A 12 -25.78 9.20 -50.59
CA VAL A 12 -25.43 10.47 -49.93
C VAL A 12 -25.85 10.48 -48.43
N CYS A 13 -26.94 9.86 -48.06
CA CYS A 13 -27.36 9.71 -46.65
C CYS A 13 -26.43 8.74 -45.88
N LEU A 14 -25.81 7.76 -46.52
CA LEU A 14 -24.88 6.81 -45.91
C LEU A 14 -23.53 7.46 -45.57
N VAL A 15 -23.10 8.50 -46.26
CA VAL A 15 -21.80 9.17 -46.00
C VAL A 15 -21.88 10.19 -44.88
N GLY A 16 -23.05 10.76 -44.57
CA GLY A 16 -23.25 11.75 -43.47
C GLY A 16 -23.51 11.15 -42.09
N GLY A 17 -23.70 9.84 -42.00
CA GLY A 17 -24.16 9.18 -40.75
C GLY A 17 -23.08 8.61 -39.81
N CYS A 18 -21.80 8.78 -40.11
CA CYS A 18 -20.71 8.15 -39.33
C CYS A 18 -20.56 8.59 -37.88
N SER A 19 -21.20 9.69 -37.47
CA SER A 19 -21.12 10.20 -36.06
C SER A 19 -22.20 9.66 -35.14
N VAL A 20 -23.18 8.90 -35.63
CA VAL A 20 -24.36 8.41 -34.85
C VAL A 20 -24.27 6.92 -34.51
N LEU A 21 -23.24 6.25 -34.97
CA LEU A 21 -23.09 4.80 -34.69
C LEU A 21 -22.63 4.54 -33.26
N PRO A 22 -23.21 3.54 -32.58
CA PRO A 22 -22.80 3.18 -31.23
C PRO A 22 -21.34 2.75 -31.22
N ALA A 23 -20.48 3.53 -30.55
CA ALA A 23 -19.06 3.23 -30.35
C ALA A 23 -18.82 2.88 -28.87
N SER A 24 -17.93 1.92 -28.63
CA SER A 24 -17.58 1.49 -27.27
C SER A 24 -16.58 2.44 -26.57
N GLY A 25 -16.30 3.60 -27.17
CA GLY A 25 -15.35 4.59 -26.66
C GLY A 25 -14.63 5.32 -27.80
N PRO A 26 -13.66 6.20 -27.49
CA PRO A 26 -12.95 6.99 -28.48
C PRO A 26 -12.04 6.14 -29.37
N THR A 27 -11.87 6.56 -30.63
CA THR A 27 -10.89 5.95 -31.54
C THR A 27 -9.45 6.29 -31.11
N ALA A 28 -8.46 5.57 -31.61
CA ALA A 28 -7.06 5.86 -31.32
C ALA A 28 -6.66 7.30 -31.72
N SER A 29 -7.17 7.80 -32.85
CA SER A 29 -6.98 9.19 -33.29
C SER A 29 -7.65 10.18 -32.35
N ALA A 30 -8.89 9.93 -31.91
CA ALA A 30 -9.59 10.79 -30.99
C ALA A 30 -8.89 10.90 -29.62
N VAL A 31 -8.24 9.82 -29.14
CA VAL A 31 -7.39 9.88 -27.94
C VAL A 31 -6.15 10.71 -28.23
N ALA A 32 -5.52 10.59 -29.40
CA ALA A 32 -4.33 11.37 -29.72
C ALA A 32 -4.65 12.87 -29.91
N GLU A 33 -5.70 13.21 -30.62
CA GLU A 33 -6.15 14.59 -30.86
C GLU A 33 -6.73 15.25 -29.61
N GLY A 34 -7.33 14.46 -28.71
CA GLY A 34 -7.93 14.93 -27.45
C GLY A 34 -6.90 15.35 -26.40
N ALA A 35 -5.60 15.08 -26.58
CA ALA A 35 -4.55 15.52 -25.68
C ALA A 35 -4.46 17.05 -25.61
N GLU A 36 -4.75 17.73 -26.71
CA GLU A 36 -4.76 19.18 -26.83
C GLU A 36 -6.15 19.68 -27.26
N VAL A 37 -6.56 20.82 -26.73
CA VAL A 37 -7.82 21.47 -27.12
C VAL A 37 -7.53 22.90 -27.51
N ALA A 38 -7.88 23.23 -28.76
CA ALA A 38 -7.90 24.61 -29.24
C ALA A 38 -9.15 25.31 -28.71
N THR A 39 -8.98 26.40 -27.98
CA THR A 39 -10.03 27.31 -27.56
C THR A 39 -9.79 28.69 -28.12
N LYS A 40 -10.75 29.64 -27.95
CA LYS A 40 -10.57 31.02 -28.39
C LYS A 40 -9.36 31.71 -27.76
N ASP A 41 -8.93 31.25 -26.58
CA ASP A 41 -7.85 31.84 -25.78
C ASP A 41 -6.51 31.10 -25.97
N GLY A 42 -6.44 30.05 -26.81
CA GLY A 42 -5.23 29.28 -27.10
C GLY A 42 -5.42 27.77 -27.10
N VAL A 43 -4.31 27.04 -27.18
CA VAL A 43 -4.29 25.56 -27.10
C VAL A 43 -3.98 25.16 -25.66
N PHE A 44 -4.86 24.36 -25.06
CA PHE A 44 -4.70 23.84 -23.69
C PHE A 44 -4.51 22.33 -23.71
N ALA A 45 -3.47 21.84 -23.05
CA ALA A 45 -3.28 20.40 -22.81
C ALA A 45 -4.28 19.90 -21.77
N ARG A 46 -4.99 18.81 -22.10
CA ARG A 46 -5.89 18.09 -21.18
C ARG A 46 -5.18 16.98 -20.44
N TYR A 47 -4.27 16.31 -21.09
CA TYR A 47 -3.43 15.23 -20.56
C TYR A 47 -2.16 15.13 -21.38
N GLU A 48 -1.13 14.54 -20.79
CA GLU A 48 0.09 14.19 -21.51
C GLU A 48 -0.11 12.87 -22.25
N LEU A 49 0.16 12.86 -23.55
CA LEU A 49 0.21 11.63 -24.33
C LEU A 49 1.67 11.20 -24.50
N ILE A 50 2.01 10.03 -23.99
CA ILE A 50 3.38 9.51 -23.96
C ILE A 50 3.43 8.13 -24.58
N ASP A 51 4.22 7.95 -25.62
CA ASP A 51 4.48 6.64 -26.21
C ASP A 51 5.38 5.81 -25.30
N ILE A 52 4.98 4.58 -24.99
CA ILE A 52 5.80 3.66 -24.19
C ILE A 52 7.02 3.27 -25.00
N SER A 53 8.18 3.71 -24.54
CA SER A 53 9.49 3.43 -25.10
C SER A 53 10.42 2.85 -24.04
N PRO A 54 11.59 2.27 -24.41
CA PRO A 54 12.57 1.82 -23.41
C PRO A 54 12.98 2.91 -22.44
N ALA A 55 13.12 4.15 -22.91
CA ALA A 55 13.46 5.31 -22.06
C ALA A 55 12.34 5.63 -21.05
N VAL A 56 11.09 5.58 -21.45
CA VAL A 56 9.92 5.78 -20.58
C VAL A 56 9.85 4.68 -19.53
N VAL A 57 10.01 3.42 -19.92
CA VAL A 57 10.01 2.28 -19.00
C VAL A 57 11.12 2.42 -17.95
N GLU A 58 12.33 2.80 -18.38
CA GLU A 58 13.46 2.99 -17.46
C GLU A 58 13.23 4.17 -16.52
N ALA A 59 12.71 5.30 -17.01
CA ALA A 59 12.35 6.45 -16.17
C ALA A 59 11.29 6.11 -15.12
N LEU A 60 10.30 5.28 -15.48
CA LEU A 60 9.28 4.80 -14.55
C LEU A 60 9.84 3.76 -13.55
N ARG A 61 10.83 2.95 -13.95
CA ARG A 61 11.49 1.97 -13.09
C ARG A 61 12.36 2.62 -12.03
N THR A 62 13.02 3.73 -12.38
CA THR A 62 13.87 4.52 -11.46
C THR A 62 13.06 5.42 -10.51
N ARG A 63 11.75 5.30 -10.49
CA ARG A 63 10.90 5.99 -9.52
C ARG A 63 11.26 5.53 -8.11
N PRO A 64 11.42 6.45 -7.14
CA PRO A 64 11.63 6.07 -5.76
C PRO A 64 10.46 5.20 -5.29
N LEU A 65 10.74 3.96 -4.96
CA LEU A 65 9.81 3.14 -4.20
C LEU A 65 9.97 3.53 -2.73
N ASP A 66 8.86 3.54 -2.01
CA ASP A 66 8.94 3.65 -0.56
C ASP A 66 9.83 2.52 -0.04
N SER A 67 10.73 2.85 0.87
CA SER A 67 11.62 1.90 1.54
C SER A 67 11.64 2.24 3.01
N LEU A 68 11.40 1.24 3.85
CA LEU A 68 11.49 1.42 5.30
C LEU A 68 12.94 1.70 5.70
N LEU A 69 13.89 0.98 5.08
CA LEU A 69 15.31 1.20 5.31
C LEU A 69 15.76 2.63 4.95
N ALA A 70 15.33 3.13 3.79
CA ALA A 70 15.68 4.48 3.34
C ALA A 70 15.02 5.56 4.20
N SER A 71 13.78 5.34 4.66
CA SER A 71 13.01 6.31 5.45
C SER A 71 13.42 6.36 6.92
N PHE A 72 13.79 5.22 7.52
CA PHE A 72 13.97 5.10 8.97
C PHE A 72 15.37 4.60 9.39
N GLY A 73 16.16 4.06 8.45
CA GLY A 73 17.41 3.36 8.72
C GLY A 73 17.18 2.01 9.40
N ASP A 74 18.25 1.22 9.56
CA ASP A 74 18.24 -0.06 10.28
C ASP A 74 19.24 0.00 11.45
N HIS A 75 18.92 0.80 12.46
CA HIS A 75 19.75 0.92 13.65
C HIS A 75 19.15 0.08 14.76
N ARG A 76 19.93 -0.89 15.23
CA ARG A 76 19.57 -1.68 16.41
C ARG A 76 19.41 -0.75 17.63
N PRO A 77 18.26 -0.79 18.34
CA PRO A 77 18.09 0.01 19.55
C PRO A 77 19.08 -0.44 20.64
N SER A 78 19.31 0.43 21.64
CA SER A 78 20.14 0.08 22.79
C SER A 78 19.64 -1.18 23.47
N LEU A 79 20.55 -2.08 23.85
CA LEU A 79 20.25 -3.36 24.47
C LEU A 79 19.72 -3.23 25.91
N GLU A 80 19.88 -2.07 26.54
CA GLU A 80 19.51 -1.86 27.92
C GLU A 80 18.28 -0.98 28.02
N PRO A 81 17.11 -1.57 28.27
CA PRO A 81 15.89 -0.81 28.43
C PRO A 81 15.96 0.07 29.68
N VAL A 82 15.62 1.34 29.51
CA VAL A 82 15.44 2.29 30.61
C VAL A 82 13.98 2.25 31.07
N ILE A 83 13.75 2.47 32.35
CA ILE A 83 12.40 2.58 32.94
C ILE A 83 11.79 3.90 32.44
N GLY A 84 10.55 3.84 31.96
CA GLY A 84 9.81 5.01 31.50
C GLY A 84 8.59 5.34 32.35
N VAL A 85 8.05 6.54 32.14
CA VAL A 85 6.77 6.95 32.77
C VAL A 85 5.65 6.03 32.28
N GLY A 86 4.83 5.53 33.21
CA GLY A 86 3.75 4.60 32.92
C GLY A 86 4.14 3.12 32.95
N ASP A 87 5.42 2.79 33.05
CA ASP A 87 5.87 1.41 33.24
C ASP A 87 5.43 0.88 34.60
N PHE A 88 5.24 -0.43 34.68
CA PHE A 88 4.97 -1.11 35.94
C PHE A 88 6.28 -1.72 36.47
N VAL A 89 6.58 -1.41 37.71
CA VAL A 89 7.81 -1.82 38.37
C VAL A 89 7.49 -2.57 39.68
N ALA A 90 8.09 -3.75 39.86
CA ALA A 90 8.09 -4.48 41.11
C ALA A 90 9.47 -4.38 41.76
N VAL A 91 9.48 -4.15 43.06
CA VAL A 91 10.69 -4.05 43.86
C VAL A 91 10.66 -5.12 44.94
N SER A 92 11.71 -5.93 45.00
CA SER A 92 11.91 -6.92 46.07
C SER A 92 13.14 -6.52 46.88
N VAL A 93 13.00 -6.52 48.18
CA VAL A 93 14.09 -6.19 49.12
C VAL A 93 14.37 -7.39 49.99
N TRP A 94 15.63 -7.79 50.10
CA TRP A 94 16.12 -8.83 50.99
C TRP A 94 17.05 -8.20 52.02
N GLU A 95 17.02 -8.77 53.25
CA GLU A 95 17.92 -8.40 54.35
C GLU A 95 18.76 -9.60 54.79
N ALA A 96 20.00 -9.36 55.18
CA ALA A 96 20.92 -10.41 55.63
C ALA A 96 20.57 -10.99 57.03
N GLY A 97 19.90 -10.21 57.87
CA GLY A 97 19.58 -10.55 59.27
C GLY A 97 18.11 -10.89 59.52
N SER A 98 17.83 -11.61 60.60
CA SER A 98 16.48 -11.77 61.14
C SER A 98 16.16 -10.56 62.09
N GLY A 99 14.94 -9.98 61.95
CA GLY A 99 14.51 -8.84 62.77
C GLY A 99 14.75 -7.48 62.09
N GLY A 100 15.08 -7.45 60.80
CA GLY A 100 15.17 -6.21 60.01
C GLY A 100 13.79 -5.66 59.60
N LEU A 101 13.79 -4.49 58.95
CA LEU A 101 12.59 -3.75 58.55
C LEU A 101 11.67 -4.52 57.59
N PHE A 102 12.24 -5.38 56.78
CA PHE A 102 11.56 -6.17 55.74
C PHE A 102 11.44 -7.65 56.13
N SER A 103 11.82 -8.05 57.32
CA SER A 103 11.70 -9.42 57.82
C SER A 103 10.30 -9.66 58.37
N GLY A 104 9.60 -10.70 57.93
CA GLY A 104 8.33 -11.12 58.49
C GLY A 104 8.50 -11.69 59.90
N PRO A 105 7.47 -11.61 60.77
CA PRO A 105 7.52 -12.16 62.13
C PRO A 105 7.73 -13.67 62.11
N LEU A 106 8.60 -14.19 63.00
CA LEU A 106 8.78 -15.62 63.24
C LEU A 106 7.45 -16.17 63.83
N VAL A 107 6.71 -16.93 63.04
CA VAL A 107 5.53 -17.66 63.51
C VAL A 107 6.06 -18.91 64.26
N ALA A 108 5.85 -18.99 65.57
CA ALA A 108 6.47 -19.92 66.51
C ALA A 108 6.09 -21.40 66.30
N ASP A 109 5.23 -21.75 65.35
CA ASP A 109 4.62 -23.08 65.29
C ASP A 109 4.95 -23.94 64.06
N ARG A 110 5.84 -23.49 63.19
CA ARG A 110 6.41 -24.34 62.14
C ARG A 110 7.85 -23.91 61.86
N PHE A 111 8.74 -24.86 61.57
CA PHE A 111 10.12 -24.63 61.15
C PHE A 111 10.20 -23.89 59.79
N SER A 112 9.63 -22.73 59.73
CA SER A 112 9.74 -21.79 58.63
C SER A 112 10.71 -20.72 59.09
N ALA A 113 11.94 -20.77 58.55
CA ALA A 113 12.84 -19.61 58.64
C ALA A 113 12.06 -18.43 58.08
N GLY A 114 11.75 -17.44 58.94
CA GLY A 114 10.96 -16.26 58.58
C GLY A 114 11.46 -15.67 57.25
N SER A 115 10.56 -15.27 56.40
CA SER A 115 10.90 -14.69 55.09
C SER A 115 11.77 -13.45 55.35
N LYS A 116 13.00 -13.48 54.84
CA LYS A 116 13.95 -12.36 54.91
C LYS A 116 13.76 -11.41 53.71
N SER A 117 12.61 -11.47 53.05
CA SER A 117 12.33 -10.66 51.89
C SER A 117 10.93 -10.04 51.97
N ALA A 118 10.81 -8.80 51.55
CA ALA A 118 9.54 -8.15 51.29
C ALA A 118 9.39 -7.84 49.79
N LEU A 119 8.27 -8.30 49.21
CA LEU A 119 7.84 -7.90 47.88
C LEU A 119 6.99 -6.63 48.04
N ILE A 120 7.46 -5.53 47.48
CA ILE A 120 6.69 -4.29 47.39
C ILE A 120 5.68 -4.48 46.23
N PRO A 121 4.38 -4.20 46.44
CA PRO A 121 3.39 -4.32 45.37
C PRO A 121 3.81 -3.61 44.10
N GLU A 122 3.43 -4.17 42.97
CA GLU A 122 3.66 -3.56 41.65
C GLU A 122 3.14 -2.13 41.61
N GLN A 123 3.97 -1.19 41.16
CA GLN A 123 3.66 0.24 41.10
C GLN A 123 3.82 0.75 39.66
N VAL A 124 2.99 1.72 39.31
CA VAL A 124 3.13 2.47 38.08
C VAL A 124 4.10 3.62 38.30
N VAL A 125 5.07 3.79 37.41
CA VAL A 125 5.95 4.96 37.39
C VAL A 125 5.11 6.21 37.11
N SER A 126 5.07 7.10 38.08
CA SER A 126 4.24 8.31 38.06
C SER A 126 4.70 9.28 36.96
N ARG A 127 3.89 10.31 36.69
CA ARG A 127 4.25 11.34 35.68
C ARG A 127 5.54 12.09 35.97
N ASP A 128 5.87 12.26 37.25
CA ASP A 128 7.13 12.85 37.69
C ASP A 128 8.32 11.87 37.60
N GLY A 129 8.08 10.64 37.13
CA GLY A 129 9.11 9.63 36.93
C GLY A 129 9.54 8.88 38.17
N ALA A 130 8.78 8.93 39.26
CA ALA A 130 9.15 8.32 40.52
C ALA A 130 8.24 7.14 40.92
N ILE A 131 8.77 6.27 41.81
CA ILE A 131 8.05 5.24 42.57
C ILE A 131 8.22 5.48 44.07
N SER A 132 7.38 4.89 44.90
CA SER A 132 7.48 4.96 46.36
C SER A 132 7.99 3.64 46.93
N VAL A 133 9.10 3.69 47.63
CA VAL A 133 9.68 2.51 48.30
C VAL A 133 9.62 2.74 49.82
N PRO A 134 9.00 1.83 50.59
CA PRO A 134 8.95 1.97 52.07
C PRO A 134 10.35 2.20 52.63
N TYR A 135 10.46 3.10 53.58
CA TYR A 135 11.70 3.52 54.25
C TYR A 135 12.77 4.21 53.36
N ALA A 136 12.78 3.98 52.07
CA ALA A 136 13.63 4.69 51.09
C ALA A 136 12.97 5.96 50.55
N GLY A 137 11.63 6.06 50.70
CA GLY A 137 10.88 7.23 50.28
C GLY A 137 10.58 7.22 48.78
N ARG A 138 10.63 8.39 48.17
CA ARG A 138 10.32 8.61 46.75
C ARG A 138 11.59 8.53 45.91
N ILE A 139 11.65 7.57 44.98
CA ILE A 139 12.81 7.25 44.18
C ILE A 139 12.56 7.60 42.71
N GLN A 140 13.41 8.44 42.16
CA GLN A 140 13.38 8.79 40.74
C GLN A 140 13.91 7.65 39.89
N VAL A 141 13.05 7.05 39.05
CA VAL A 141 13.35 5.85 38.26
C VAL A 141 13.31 6.08 36.74
N ALA A 142 12.52 7.06 36.30
CA ALA A 142 12.40 7.33 34.85
C ALA A 142 13.73 7.77 34.23
N GLY A 143 14.06 7.19 33.07
CA GLY A 143 15.30 7.41 32.35
C GLY A 143 16.49 6.63 32.93
N ARG A 144 16.32 5.82 33.99
CA ARG A 144 17.36 5.00 34.61
C ARG A 144 17.19 3.53 34.21
N ARG A 145 18.29 2.80 34.28
CA ARG A 145 18.27 1.33 34.13
C ARG A 145 17.81 0.69 35.43
N PRO A 146 17.17 -0.48 35.39
CA PRO A 146 16.76 -1.18 36.62
C PRO A 146 17.91 -1.37 37.62
N GLN A 147 19.13 -1.66 37.12
CA GLN A 147 20.33 -1.84 37.95
C GLN A 147 20.76 -0.54 38.68
N ASP A 148 20.68 0.61 37.99
CA ASP A 148 20.99 1.91 38.61
C ASP A 148 19.97 2.27 39.71
N VAL A 149 18.70 1.89 39.46
CA VAL A 149 17.64 2.07 40.48
C VAL A 149 17.82 1.13 41.66
N GLN A 150 18.28 -0.12 41.44
CA GLN A 150 18.64 -1.03 42.55
C GLN A 150 19.69 -0.41 43.46
N ALA A 151 20.80 0.03 42.88
CA ALA A 151 21.88 0.66 43.63
C ALA A 151 21.42 1.93 44.39
N LEU A 152 20.53 2.72 43.75
CA LEU A 152 19.97 3.91 44.40
C LEU A 152 19.09 3.53 45.62
N ILE A 153 18.21 2.53 45.47
CA ILE A 153 17.36 2.09 46.59
C ILE A 153 18.21 1.49 47.69
N GLU A 154 19.24 0.70 47.39
CA GLU A 154 20.16 0.14 48.37
C GLU A 154 20.90 1.24 49.16
N SER A 155 21.33 2.30 48.50
CA SER A 155 21.97 3.45 49.14
C SER A 155 21.03 4.22 50.07
N GLU A 156 19.75 4.38 49.69
CA GLU A 156 18.73 5.04 50.53
C GLU A 156 18.30 4.21 51.72
N LEU A 157 18.41 2.88 51.62
CA LEU A 157 18.14 1.95 52.71
C LEU A 157 19.36 1.71 53.62
N ALA A 158 20.56 2.18 53.23
CA ALA A 158 21.75 2.03 54.02
C ALA A 158 21.61 2.67 55.41
N GLY A 159 21.95 1.94 56.45
CA GLY A 159 21.79 2.35 57.86
C GLY A 159 20.35 2.27 58.41
N LYS A 160 19.36 1.95 57.57
CA LYS A 160 17.97 1.67 57.97
C LYS A 160 17.67 0.18 57.93
N ALA A 161 18.14 -0.52 56.93
CA ALA A 161 17.97 -1.97 56.73
C ALA A 161 19.32 -2.69 56.92
N ILE A 162 19.26 -4.00 57.24
CA ILE A 162 20.47 -4.81 57.52
C ILE A 162 20.98 -5.38 56.20
N GLN A 163 22.06 -4.79 55.62
CA GLN A 163 22.66 -5.19 54.37
C GLN A 163 21.62 -5.43 53.26
N PRO A 164 20.83 -4.41 52.90
CA PRO A 164 19.75 -4.59 51.96
C PRO A 164 20.26 -4.97 50.57
N GLN A 165 19.62 -5.96 49.96
CA GLN A 165 19.79 -6.30 48.54
C GLN A 165 18.45 -6.04 47.85
N VAL A 166 18.51 -5.36 46.72
CA VAL A 166 17.31 -4.93 46.00
C VAL A 166 17.28 -5.49 44.58
N LEU A 167 16.15 -6.04 44.19
CA LEU A 167 15.86 -6.39 42.84
C LEU A 167 14.73 -5.53 42.28
N VAL A 168 15.00 -4.83 41.21
CA VAL A 168 13.99 -4.05 40.49
C VAL A 168 13.67 -4.74 39.17
N SER A 169 12.42 -5.06 38.94
CA SER A 169 11.92 -5.70 37.73
C SER A 169 10.85 -4.86 37.07
N VAL A 170 10.97 -4.59 35.78
CA VAL A 170 9.91 -3.98 34.96
C VAL A 170 8.98 -5.10 34.51
N THR A 171 7.78 -5.14 35.06
CA THR A 171 6.79 -6.21 34.79
C THR A 171 5.98 -5.92 33.53
N LYS A 172 5.69 -4.61 33.26
CA LYS A 172 4.97 -4.18 32.05
C LYS A 172 5.66 -2.93 31.48
N PRO A 173 6.53 -3.09 30.48
CA PRO A 173 7.26 -1.96 29.85
C PRO A 173 6.39 -1.24 28.82
N ILE A 174 5.42 -0.44 29.27
CA ILE A 174 4.47 0.30 28.40
C ILE A 174 5.20 1.39 27.61
N SER A 175 6.23 2.00 28.21
CA SER A 175 7.03 3.05 27.57
C SER A 175 7.89 2.50 26.41
N GLN A 176 8.20 1.21 26.43
CA GLN A 176 9.04 0.51 25.45
C GLN A 176 8.21 -0.30 24.45
N ALA A 177 7.01 0.16 24.11
CA ALA A 177 6.10 -0.59 23.25
C ALA A 177 5.92 0.05 21.88
N VAL A 178 5.62 -0.81 20.89
CA VAL A 178 5.14 -0.46 19.56
C VAL A 178 3.64 -0.68 19.50
N THR A 179 2.90 0.22 18.87
CA THR A 179 1.47 0.04 18.65
C THR A 179 1.26 -0.68 17.31
N VAL A 180 0.59 -1.84 17.35
CA VAL A 180 0.25 -2.63 16.15
C VAL A 180 -1.25 -2.60 15.94
N THR A 181 -1.69 -2.23 14.74
CA THR A 181 -3.10 -2.07 14.38
C THR A 181 -3.40 -2.60 12.97
N GLY A 182 -4.68 -2.69 12.62
CA GLY A 182 -5.15 -3.09 11.30
C GLY A 182 -5.35 -4.58 11.15
N GLU A 183 -4.94 -5.16 10.04
CA GLU A 183 -5.16 -6.57 9.66
C GLU A 183 -4.21 -7.54 10.41
N VAL A 184 -4.20 -7.46 11.73
CA VAL A 184 -3.51 -8.37 12.66
C VAL A 184 -4.52 -9.13 13.50
N THR A 185 -4.13 -10.29 14.00
CA THR A 185 -5.03 -11.12 14.82
C THR A 185 -5.32 -10.45 16.16
N ASN A 186 -4.29 -9.90 16.82
CA ASN A 186 -4.39 -9.23 18.11
C ASN A 186 -3.78 -7.83 18.01
N GLY A 187 -4.58 -6.83 17.59
CA GLY A 187 -4.12 -5.44 17.65
C GLY A 187 -3.82 -5.04 19.10
N ALA A 188 -2.59 -4.63 19.39
CA ALA A 188 -2.16 -4.36 20.75
C ALA A 188 -0.91 -3.45 20.78
N ARG A 189 -0.57 -2.98 21.98
CA ARG A 189 0.78 -2.51 22.27
C ARG A 189 1.68 -3.71 22.52
N VAL A 190 2.68 -3.89 21.67
CA VAL A 190 3.66 -4.95 21.77
C VAL A 190 4.93 -4.40 22.42
N PRO A 191 5.29 -4.84 23.62
CA PRO A 191 6.53 -4.42 24.25
C PRO A 191 7.73 -4.97 23.48
N LEU A 192 8.72 -4.12 23.27
CA LEU A 192 9.97 -4.50 22.61
C LEU A 192 10.90 -5.22 23.59
N SER A 193 11.58 -6.26 23.11
CA SER A 193 12.57 -6.98 23.88
C SER A 193 13.90 -6.20 23.96
N GLY A 194 14.69 -6.42 25.04
CA GLY A 194 15.99 -5.78 25.21
C GLY A 194 17.02 -6.14 24.13
N ARG A 195 16.83 -7.21 23.36
CA ARG A 195 17.69 -7.57 22.21
C ARG A 195 17.37 -6.81 20.93
N GLY A 196 16.27 -6.04 20.92
CA GLY A 196 15.73 -5.38 19.74
C GLY A 196 14.88 -6.32 18.90
N ASP A 197 13.68 -5.86 18.54
CA ASP A 197 12.76 -6.61 17.70
C ASP A 197 12.66 -5.93 16.33
N ARG A 198 12.61 -6.76 15.30
CA ARG A 198 12.39 -6.33 13.93
C ARG A 198 10.88 -6.28 13.64
N LEU A 199 10.52 -5.65 12.54
CA LEU A 199 9.13 -5.47 12.13
C LEU A 199 8.35 -6.80 12.11
N LEU A 200 8.91 -7.85 11.51
CA LEU A 200 8.23 -9.15 11.42
C LEU A 200 8.12 -9.85 12.79
N ASP A 201 9.07 -9.64 13.71
CA ASP A 201 9.00 -10.18 15.08
C ASP A 201 7.81 -9.57 15.82
N VAL A 202 7.62 -8.26 15.67
CA VAL A 202 6.49 -7.52 16.29
C VAL A 202 5.16 -7.92 15.67
N VAL A 203 5.09 -8.11 14.34
CA VAL A 203 3.89 -8.63 13.67
C VAL A 203 3.56 -10.04 14.18
N ALA A 204 4.56 -10.93 14.32
CA ALA A 204 4.35 -12.27 14.88
C ALA A 204 3.86 -12.22 16.32
N SER A 205 4.40 -11.32 17.16
CA SER A 205 3.96 -11.11 18.55
C SER A 205 2.52 -10.58 18.64
N ALA A 206 2.05 -9.84 17.63
CA ALA A 206 0.65 -9.42 17.49
C ALA A 206 -0.28 -10.51 16.95
N GLY A 207 0.18 -11.76 16.88
CA GLY A 207 -0.59 -12.92 16.42
C GLY A 207 -0.60 -13.12 14.90
N GLY A 208 0.30 -12.45 14.19
CA GLY A 208 0.43 -12.55 12.74
C GLY A 208 -0.61 -11.74 11.95
N VAL A 209 -0.55 -11.87 10.65
CA VAL A 209 -1.41 -11.17 9.70
C VAL A 209 -2.68 -11.98 9.44
N ARG A 210 -3.84 -11.31 9.49
CA ARG A 210 -5.14 -11.93 9.23
C ARG A 210 -5.51 -11.97 7.75
N ALA A 211 -5.15 -10.92 7.02
CA ALA A 211 -5.42 -10.82 5.59
C ALA A 211 -4.34 -11.52 4.75
N PRO A 212 -4.62 -11.87 3.47
CA PRO A 212 -3.60 -12.42 2.57
C PRO A 212 -2.38 -11.48 2.46
N VAL A 213 -1.19 -12.04 2.59
CA VAL A 213 0.09 -11.28 2.52
C VAL A 213 0.22 -10.53 1.21
N SER A 214 -0.27 -11.13 0.10
CA SER A 214 -0.26 -10.55 -1.24
C SER A 214 -1.18 -9.32 -1.44
N GLU A 215 -2.07 -9.03 -0.50
CA GLU A 215 -2.99 -7.89 -0.52
C GLU A 215 -2.72 -6.91 0.63
N THR A 216 -1.73 -7.20 1.47
CA THR A 216 -1.44 -6.44 2.69
C THR A 216 -0.27 -5.51 2.50
N PHE A 217 -0.46 -4.27 2.94
CA PHE A 217 0.59 -3.25 3.04
C PHE A 217 0.94 -3.01 4.50
N VAL A 218 2.22 -2.80 4.73
CA VAL A 218 2.77 -2.37 6.01
C VAL A 218 2.99 -0.88 5.95
N ARG A 219 2.36 -0.15 6.86
CA ARG A 219 2.60 1.27 7.09
C ARG A 219 3.28 1.44 8.43
N LEU A 220 4.50 1.95 8.41
CA LEU A 220 5.26 2.31 9.61
C LEU A 220 5.26 3.83 9.76
N SER A 221 4.83 4.30 10.92
CA SER A 221 4.91 5.72 11.32
C SER A 221 5.86 5.86 12.49
N ARG A 222 6.85 6.74 12.36
CA ARG A 222 7.83 7.10 13.40
C ARG A 222 7.93 8.61 13.49
N GLY A 223 7.40 9.19 14.56
CA GLY A 223 7.24 10.64 14.66
C GLY A 223 6.38 11.18 13.52
N ALA A 224 6.88 12.14 12.77
CA ALA A 224 6.19 12.72 11.61
C ALA A 224 6.42 11.96 10.30
N ALA A 225 7.36 11.02 10.26
CA ALA A 225 7.67 10.27 9.06
C ALA A 225 6.78 9.02 8.94
N THR A 226 6.31 8.74 7.72
CA THR A 226 5.52 7.55 7.41
C THR A 226 5.99 6.96 6.09
N ALA A 227 6.13 5.64 6.04
CA ALA A 227 6.41 4.89 4.81
C ALA A 227 5.48 3.67 4.73
N THR A 228 5.13 3.31 3.50
CA THR A 228 4.19 2.20 3.23
C THR A 228 4.77 1.27 2.17
N LEU A 229 4.89 -0.02 2.51
CA LEU A 229 5.39 -1.05 1.60
C LEU A 229 4.42 -2.23 1.52
N PRO A 230 4.38 -2.97 0.40
CA PRO A 230 3.78 -4.31 0.38
C PRO A 230 4.44 -5.21 1.43
N LEU A 231 3.64 -5.96 2.17
CA LEU A 231 4.18 -6.90 3.17
C LEU A 231 5.03 -7.99 2.51
N THR A 232 4.68 -8.41 1.29
CA THR A 232 5.49 -9.34 0.47
C THR A 232 6.90 -8.82 0.26
N THR A 233 7.09 -7.51 0.05
CA THR A 233 8.42 -6.89 -0.09
C THR A 233 9.23 -7.00 1.21
N VAL A 234 8.59 -6.80 2.37
CA VAL A 234 9.28 -6.94 3.68
C VAL A 234 9.67 -8.40 3.95
N VAL A 235 8.82 -9.35 3.52
CA VAL A 235 9.10 -10.80 3.68
C VAL A 235 10.22 -11.27 2.74
N SER A 236 10.23 -10.79 1.49
CA SER A 236 11.19 -11.21 0.46
C SER A 236 12.54 -10.50 0.55
N ASN A 237 12.57 -9.27 1.09
CA ASN A 237 13.79 -8.48 1.23
C ASN A 237 14.13 -8.25 2.71
N PRO A 238 15.10 -9.01 3.29
CA PRO A 238 15.48 -8.88 4.70
C PRO A 238 15.95 -7.47 5.11
N ARG A 239 16.39 -6.63 4.17
CA ARG A 239 16.81 -5.25 4.45
C ARG A 239 15.64 -4.34 4.80
N GLU A 240 14.43 -4.67 4.36
CA GLU A 240 13.21 -3.92 4.69
C GLU A 240 12.62 -4.34 6.04
N ASN A 241 13.06 -5.48 6.60
CA ASN A 241 12.70 -5.92 7.94
C ASN A 241 13.55 -5.21 9.00
N ILE A 242 13.34 -3.91 9.17
CA ILE A 242 14.11 -3.02 10.04
C ILE A 242 13.76 -3.19 11.52
N TYR A 243 14.67 -2.71 12.40
CA TYR A 243 14.40 -2.63 13.84
C TYR A 243 13.35 -1.56 14.14
N LEU A 244 12.39 -1.93 14.99
CA LEU A 244 11.39 -1.01 15.51
C LEU A 244 11.91 -0.29 16.76
N ARG A 245 11.29 0.86 17.05
CA ARG A 245 11.63 1.71 18.20
C ARG A 245 10.40 1.95 19.06
N PRO A 246 10.59 2.23 20.35
CA PRO A 246 9.50 2.66 21.21
C PRO A 246 8.74 3.84 20.61
N GLY A 247 7.40 3.75 20.66
CA GLY A 247 6.52 4.77 20.10
C GLY A 247 6.23 4.64 18.58
N ASP A 248 6.84 3.68 17.88
CA ASP A 248 6.46 3.37 16.51
C ASP A 248 5.00 2.89 16.43
N VAL A 249 4.34 3.26 15.35
CA VAL A 249 3.00 2.76 15.01
C VAL A 249 3.09 1.94 13.73
N LEU A 250 2.77 0.67 13.84
CA LEU A 250 2.74 -0.28 12.75
C LEU A 250 1.29 -0.60 12.39
N THR A 251 0.88 -0.24 11.19
CA THR A 251 -0.48 -0.48 10.70
C THR A 251 -0.42 -1.42 9.50
N LEU A 252 -1.08 -2.57 9.61
CA LEU A 252 -1.27 -3.47 8.48
C LEU A 252 -2.59 -3.14 7.80
N VAL A 253 -2.54 -2.78 6.53
CA VAL A 253 -3.70 -2.35 5.75
C VAL A 253 -3.92 -3.33 4.61
N ARG A 254 -5.12 -3.90 4.53
CA ARG A 254 -5.52 -4.63 3.33
C ARG A 254 -5.98 -3.62 2.29
N ASP A 255 -5.26 -3.53 1.19
CA ASP A 255 -5.56 -2.64 0.05
C ASP A 255 -5.44 -3.45 -1.24
N PRO A 256 -6.50 -4.16 -1.66
CA PRO A 256 -6.51 -4.90 -2.92
C PRO A 256 -6.30 -3.92 -4.06
N GLN A 257 -5.21 -4.11 -4.79
CA GLN A 257 -4.90 -3.29 -5.96
C GLN A 257 -5.78 -3.71 -7.12
N THR A 258 -6.33 -2.75 -7.86
CA THR A 258 -7.19 -3.02 -9.01
C THR A 258 -6.79 -2.18 -10.22
N PHE A 259 -7.15 -2.65 -11.41
CA PHE A 259 -7.14 -1.86 -12.62
C PHE A 259 -8.45 -2.07 -13.38
N LEU A 260 -8.84 -1.06 -14.16
CA LEU A 260 -10.01 -1.12 -15.02
C LEU A 260 -9.56 -1.51 -16.43
N ALA A 261 -10.23 -2.50 -17.01
CA ALA A 261 -10.08 -2.91 -18.39
C ALA A 261 -11.34 -2.53 -19.15
N VAL A 262 -11.21 -1.73 -20.21
CA VAL A 262 -12.35 -1.24 -21.01
C VAL A 262 -12.01 -1.16 -22.50
N GLY A 263 -13.03 -1.16 -23.35
CA GLY A 263 -12.88 -1.08 -24.80
C GLY A 263 -12.84 -2.45 -25.46
N ALA A 264 -12.07 -2.59 -26.55
CA ALA A 264 -11.98 -3.79 -27.37
C ALA A 264 -11.06 -4.86 -26.75
N LEU A 265 -11.37 -5.28 -25.53
CA LEU A 265 -10.75 -6.37 -24.79
C LEU A 265 -11.70 -7.57 -24.71
N GLY A 266 -11.15 -8.75 -24.45
CA GLY A 266 -11.97 -9.95 -24.26
C GLY A 266 -12.87 -9.91 -23.02
N ASN A 267 -12.53 -9.08 -22.02
CA ASN A 267 -13.36 -8.83 -20.85
C ASN A 267 -13.17 -7.39 -20.36
N SER A 268 -14.27 -6.62 -20.31
CA SER A 268 -14.28 -5.24 -19.79
C SER A 268 -14.83 -5.24 -18.37
N THR A 269 -13.93 -5.12 -17.38
CA THR A 269 -14.28 -5.17 -15.95
C THR A 269 -13.14 -4.61 -15.10
N GLU A 270 -13.40 -4.42 -13.83
CA GLU A 270 -12.38 -4.18 -12.82
C GLU A 270 -11.73 -5.50 -12.39
N LEU A 271 -10.40 -5.55 -12.46
CA LEU A 271 -9.60 -6.75 -12.19
C LEU A 271 -8.62 -6.51 -11.05
N PRO A 272 -8.62 -7.37 -10.01
CA PRO A 272 -7.66 -7.27 -8.92
C PRO A 272 -6.28 -7.81 -9.29
N PHE A 273 -5.25 -7.26 -8.61
CA PHE A 273 -3.89 -7.77 -8.69
C PHE A 273 -3.16 -7.67 -7.34
N GLN A 274 -2.03 -8.34 -7.23
CA GLN A 274 -1.26 -8.44 -5.99
C GLN A 274 -0.54 -7.12 -5.66
N ALA A 275 -0.26 -6.88 -4.39
CA ALA A 275 0.41 -5.68 -3.88
C ALA A 275 1.80 -5.44 -4.48
N GLU A 276 2.48 -6.48 -4.94
CA GLU A 276 3.75 -6.40 -5.69
C GLU A 276 3.61 -5.72 -7.06
N GLY A 277 2.36 -5.60 -7.54
CA GLY A 277 2.04 -5.09 -8.85
C GLY A 277 2.08 -6.16 -9.93
N ILE A 278 1.58 -5.80 -11.12
CA ILE A 278 1.63 -6.61 -12.34
C ILE A 278 2.19 -5.77 -13.48
N THR A 279 2.56 -6.45 -14.57
CA THR A 279 2.95 -5.80 -15.83
C THR A 279 1.74 -5.53 -16.72
N LEU A 280 1.88 -4.64 -17.71
CA LEU A 280 0.84 -4.40 -18.71
C LEU A 280 0.52 -5.69 -19.50
N ALA A 281 1.52 -6.52 -19.80
CA ALA A 281 1.30 -7.83 -20.44
C ALA A 281 0.39 -8.72 -19.58
N GLN A 282 0.64 -8.79 -18.27
CA GLN A 282 -0.20 -9.55 -17.35
C GLN A 282 -1.62 -8.95 -17.21
N ALA A 283 -1.74 -7.62 -17.23
CA ALA A 283 -3.03 -6.94 -17.20
C ALA A 283 -3.85 -7.25 -18.45
N LEU A 284 -3.24 -7.18 -19.64
CA LEU A 284 -3.88 -7.57 -20.90
C LEU A 284 -4.29 -9.03 -20.89
N ALA A 285 -3.43 -9.94 -20.40
CA ALA A 285 -3.75 -11.36 -20.30
C ALA A 285 -4.93 -11.62 -19.32
N LYS A 286 -4.96 -10.95 -18.16
CA LYS A 286 -6.10 -11.00 -17.23
C LYS A 286 -7.41 -10.52 -17.85
N SER A 287 -7.35 -9.55 -18.77
CA SER A 287 -8.49 -9.04 -19.54
C SER A 287 -8.83 -9.90 -20.76
N ARG A 288 -8.27 -11.11 -20.89
CA ARG A 288 -8.43 -12.06 -22.02
C ARG A 288 -7.87 -11.54 -23.34
N GLY A 289 -6.88 -10.62 -23.30
CA GLY A 289 -6.24 -10.06 -24.48
C GLY A 289 -7.10 -9.06 -25.26
N LEU A 290 -6.56 -8.66 -26.41
CA LEU A 290 -7.28 -7.82 -27.37
C LEU A 290 -8.31 -8.66 -28.12
N SER A 291 -9.47 -8.07 -28.42
CA SER A 291 -10.50 -8.74 -29.24
C SER A 291 -10.10 -8.74 -30.69
N ASP A 292 -9.83 -9.91 -31.31
CA ASP A 292 -9.36 -10.06 -32.70
C ASP A 292 -10.28 -9.38 -33.71
N PHE A 293 -11.59 -9.34 -33.43
CA PHE A 293 -12.58 -8.79 -34.35
C PHE A 293 -12.83 -7.30 -34.20
N GLN A 294 -12.42 -6.69 -33.07
CA GLN A 294 -12.81 -5.33 -32.74
C GLN A 294 -11.64 -4.42 -32.39
N ALA A 295 -10.54 -4.97 -31.88
CA ALA A 295 -9.46 -4.17 -31.35
C ALA A 295 -8.62 -3.52 -32.45
N ASP A 296 -8.19 -2.29 -32.19
CA ASP A 296 -7.05 -1.70 -32.87
C ASP A 296 -5.79 -1.92 -32.02
N PRO A 297 -4.88 -2.83 -32.45
CA PRO A 297 -3.66 -3.07 -31.66
C PRO A 297 -2.74 -1.85 -31.56
N ALA A 298 -2.85 -0.87 -32.47
CA ALA A 298 -2.12 0.40 -32.39
C ALA A 298 -2.71 1.37 -31.35
N GLY A 299 -3.95 1.14 -30.94
CA GLY A 299 -4.71 1.96 -30.00
C GLY A 299 -4.84 1.32 -28.62
N THR A 300 -3.75 0.82 -28.05
CA THR A 300 -3.72 0.35 -26.66
C THR A 300 -3.18 1.45 -25.75
N PHE A 301 -3.95 1.82 -24.74
CA PHE A 301 -3.68 2.95 -23.87
C PHE A 301 -3.76 2.57 -22.38
N VAL A 302 -2.93 3.24 -21.55
CA VAL A 302 -3.04 3.21 -20.08
C VAL A 302 -3.23 4.63 -19.57
N PHE A 303 -4.38 4.90 -18.97
CA PHE A 303 -4.71 6.18 -18.35
C PHE A 303 -4.30 6.14 -16.89
N ARG A 304 -3.55 7.14 -16.44
CA ARG A 304 -2.99 7.21 -15.09
C ARG A 304 -2.79 8.65 -14.66
N TYR A 305 -3.02 8.92 -13.37
CA TYR A 305 -2.57 10.17 -12.75
C TYR A 305 -1.15 10.00 -12.21
N GLU A 306 -0.21 10.78 -12.74
CA GLU A 306 1.20 10.75 -12.32
C GLU A 306 1.56 11.97 -11.49
N PRO A 307 2.43 11.85 -10.46
CA PRO A 307 3.01 13.01 -9.81
C PRO A 307 3.79 13.89 -10.80
N ALA A 308 3.68 15.22 -10.66
CA ALA A 308 4.38 16.16 -11.53
C ALA A 308 5.91 15.91 -11.60
N ALA A 309 6.52 15.40 -10.52
CA ALA A 309 7.94 15.04 -10.50
C ALA A 309 8.29 13.89 -11.47
N VAL A 310 7.35 12.96 -11.71
CA VAL A 310 7.53 11.87 -12.68
C VAL A 310 7.36 12.42 -14.10
N VAL A 311 6.30 13.20 -14.33
CA VAL A 311 6.04 13.80 -15.64
C VAL A 311 7.18 14.71 -16.07
N ARG A 312 7.78 15.48 -15.15
CA ARG A 312 8.95 16.31 -15.43
C ARG A 312 10.16 15.53 -15.94
N LYS A 313 10.32 14.27 -15.51
CA LYS A 313 11.39 13.39 -16.04
C LYS A 313 11.06 12.86 -17.44
N LEU A 314 9.76 12.65 -17.73
CA LEU A 314 9.31 12.11 -19.02
C LEU A 314 9.15 13.21 -20.07
N ASN A 315 8.57 14.35 -19.70
CA ASN A 315 8.39 15.54 -20.52
C ASN A 315 8.63 16.80 -19.68
N PRO A 316 9.88 17.33 -19.67
CA PRO A 316 10.21 18.55 -18.92
C PRO A 316 9.45 19.79 -19.38
N GLY A 317 8.99 19.81 -20.66
CA GLY A 317 8.27 20.92 -21.28
C GLY A 317 6.75 20.90 -21.09
N SER A 318 6.22 19.95 -20.33
CA SER A 318 4.78 19.82 -20.13
C SER A 318 4.15 21.05 -19.48
N PRO A 319 3.07 21.63 -20.05
CA PRO A 319 2.34 22.74 -19.47
C PRO A 319 1.54 22.32 -18.22
N LEU A 320 1.37 21.02 -17.96
CA LEU A 320 0.58 20.48 -16.84
C LEU A 320 1.38 20.34 -15.53
N LEU A 321 2.67 20.64 -15.52
CA LEU A 321 3.54 20.50 -14.33
C LEU A 321 3.19 21.42 -13.15
N GLY A 322 2.25 22.35 -13.33
CA GLY A 322 1.73 23.21 -12.26
C GLY A 322 0.75 22.51 -11.31
N THR A 323 0.27 21.31 -11.67
CA THR A 323 -0.64 20.50 -10.83
C THR A 323 0.15 19.41 -10.08
N PRO A 324 -0.21 19.05 -8.85
CA PRO A 324 0.48 18.00 -8.10
C PRO A 324 0.34 16.62 -8.77
N LEU A 325 -0.80 16.36 -9.41
CA LEU A 325 -1.09 15.14 -10.18
C LEU A 325 -1.44 15.54 -11.61
N VAL A 326 -0.75 14.95 -12.57
CA VAL A 326 -0.91 15.19 -14.00
C VAL A 326 -1.61 13.99 -14.63
N PRO A 327 -2.70 14.18 -15.38
CA PRO A 327 -3.28 13.10 -16.16
C PRO A 327 -2.34 12.73 -17.32
N VAL A 328 -1.99 11.46 -17.39
CA VAL A 328 -1.10 10.90 -18.42
C VAL A 328 -1.77 9.74 -19.12
N VAL A 329 -1.68 9.72 -20.42
CA VAL A 329 -2.10 8.60 -21.27
C VAL A 329 -0.85 7.99 -21.90
N TYR A 330 -0.52 6.78 -21.49
CA TYR A 330 0.55 6.00 -22.09
C TYR A 330 -0.01 5.21 -23.27
N ARG A 331 0.59 5.38 -24.44
CA ARG A 331 0.19 4.65 -25.65
C ARG A 331 1.22 3.58 -26.00
N ILE A 332 0.75 2.43 -26.45
CA ILE A 332 1.60 1.37 -26.99
C ILE A 332 0.99 0.79 -28.26
N ASN A 333 1.81 0.60 -29.28
CA ASN A 333 1.41 -0.02 -30.52
C ASN A 333 1.74 -1.52 -30.50
N MET A 334 0.73 -2.35 -30.26
CA MET A 334 0.89 -3.81 -30.20
C MET A 334 1.10 -4.49 -31.53
N ARG A 335 1.12 -3.72 -32.65
CA ARG A 335 1.52 -4.25 -33.99
C ARG A 335 3.05 -4.39 -34.10
N ASP A 336 3.79 -3.63 -33.27
CA ASP A 336 5.24 -3.73 -33.21
C ASP A 336 5.64 -4.88 -32.28
N PRO A 337 6.40 -5.89 -32.75
CA PRO A 337 6.87 -7.00 -31.91
C PRO A 337 7.67 -6.55 -30.67
N ASN A 338 8.43 -5.44 -30.77
CA ASN A 338 9.17 -4.89 -29.61
C ASN A 338 8.25 -4.44 -28.48
N SER A 339 7.02 -4.05 -28.82
CA SER A 339 6.03 -3.64 -27.82
C SER A 339 5.67 -4.76 -26.85
N LEU A 340 5.78 -6.02 -27.26
CA LEU A 340 5.54 -7.16 -26.35
C LEU A 340 6.55 -7.19 -25.20
N PHE A 341 7.83 -6.87 -25.46
CA PHE A 341 8.84 -6.74 -24.41
C PHE A 341 8.60 -5.51 -23.54
N LEU A 342 8.17 -4.40 -24.15
CA LEU A 342 7.85 -3.18 -23.40
C LEU A 342 6.65 -3.39 -22.47
N THR A 343 5.62 -4.15 -22.90
CA THR A 343 4.49 -4.48 -22.02
C THR A 343 4.89 -5.36 -20.84
N GLN A 344 5.88 -6.23 -20.99
CA GLN A 344 6.42 -7.03 -19.87
C GLN A 344 7.22 -6.18 -18.86
N ALA A 345 7.80 -5.08 -19.32
CA ALA A 345 8.59 -4.18 -18.48
C ALA A 345 7.76 -3.04 -17.86
N PHE A 346 6.65 -2.64 -18.49
CA PHE A 346 5.77 -1.58 -18.01
C PHE A 346 4.93 -2.06 -16.82
N ARG A 347 5.12 -1.44 -15.63
CA ARG A 347 4.41 -1.78 -14.41
C ARG A 347 3.07 -1.07 -14.30
N MET A 348 2.02 -1.84 -14.06
CA MET A 348 0.69 -1.33 -13.72
C MET A 348 0.67 -0.79 -12.30
N ARG A 349 -0.26 0.15 -12.05
CA ARG A 349 -0.50 0.76 -10.74
C ARG A 349 -1.96 0.64 -10.36
N ASN A 350 -2.21 0.82 -9.07
CA ASN A 350 -3.57 0.85 -8.55
C ASN A 350 -4.39 1.93 -9.26
N ARG A 351 -5.60 1.57 -9.67
CA ARG A 351 -6.57 2.42 -10.37
C ARG A 351 -6.14 2.84 -11.79
N ASP A 352 -5.19 2.14 -12.40
CA ASP A 352 -4.94 2.33 -13.84
C ASP A 352 -6.18 1.93 -14.63
N LEU A 353 -6.39 2.62 -15.74
CA LEU A 353 -7.39 2.24 -16.73
C LEU A 353 -6.68 1.81 -18.01
N VAL A 354 -6.82 0.54 -18.38
CA VAL A 354 -6.38 0.01 -19.67
C VAL A 354 -7.53 0.15 -20.65
N TYR A 355 -7.29 0.87 -21.72
CA TYR A 355 -8.26 1.07 -22.77
C TYR A 355 -7.69 0.59 -24.11
N VAL A 356 -8.47 -0.21 -24.81
CA VAL A 356 -8.15 -0.62 -26.20
C VAL A 356 -9.23 -0.07 -27.11
N SER A 357 -8.82 0.75 -28.07
CA SER A 357 -9.75 1.34 -29.05
C SER A 357 -10.27 0.32 -30.04
N ASN A 358 -11.45 0.58 -30.60
CA ASN A 358 -11.96 -0.19 -31.74
C ASN A 358 -11.17 0.13 -33.00
N ALA A 359 -10.97 -0.87 -33.83
CA ALA A 359 -10.45 -0.69 -35.17
C ALA A 359 -11.46 0.07 -36.08
N PRO A 360 -11.02 1.01 -36.90
CA PRO A 360 -11.93 1.81 -37.74
C PRO A 360 -12.85 0.94 -38.63
N PHE A 361 -12.39 -0.22 -39.06
CA PHE A 361 -13.19 -1.15 -39.88
C PHE A 361 -14.38 -1.75 -39.11
N THR A 362 -14.36 -1.80 -37.79
CA THR A 362 -15.47 -2.30 -36.97
C THR A 362 -16.73 -1.45 -37.15
N ASP A 363 -16.59 -0.17 -37.34
CA ASP A 363 -17.72 0.73 -37.56
C ASP A 363 -18.35 0.50 -38.94
N VAL A 364 -17.55 0.19 -39.96
CA VAL A 364 -18.03 -0.23 -41.30
C VAL A 364 -18.80 -1.55 -41.21
N GLN A 365 -18.32 -2.51 -40.43
CA GLN A 365 -19.03 -3.80 -40.25
C GLN A 365 -20.37 -3.61 -39.56
N LYS A 366 -20.48 -2.71 -38.57
CA LYS A 366 -21.77 -2.36 -37.90
C LYS A 366 -22.75 -1.79 -38.92
N VAL A 367 -22.31 -0.88 -39.81
CA VAL A 367 -23.15 -0.32 -40.89
C VAL A 367 -23.61 -1.40 -41.82
N LEU A 368 -22.71 -2.26 -42.31
CA LEU A 368 -23.04 -3.39 -43.19
C LEU A 368 -24.01 -4.38 -42.49
N GLY A 369 -23.84 -4.62 -41.21
CA GLY A 369 -24.74 -5.44 -40.37
C GLY A 369 -26.16 -4.88 -40.33
N VAL A 370 -26.29 -3.56 -40.10
CA VAL A 370 -27.60 -2.88 -40.15
C VAL A 370 -28.22 -2.93 -41.53
N VAL A 371 -27.44 -2.66 -42.58
CA VAL A 371 -27.91 -2.71 -43.97
C VAL A 371 -28.36 -4.13 -44.33
N SER A 372 -27.60 -5.16 -43.96
CA SER A 372 -27.98 -6.56 -44.22
C SER A 372 -29.22 -7.00 -43.45
N SER A 373 -29.42 -6.52 -42.22
CA SER A 373 -30.61 -6.83 -41.42
C SER A 373 -31.89 -6.20 -41.99
N VAL A 374 -31.76 -5.06 -42.66
CA VAL A 374 -32.90 -4.38 -43.33
C VAL A 374 -33.14 -4.93 -44.74
N ALA A 375 -32.07 -5.28 -45.48
CA ALA A 375 -32.14 -5.82 -46.85
C ALA A 375 -32.55 -7.29 -46.90
N GLY A 376 -32.21 -8.09 -45.88
CA GLY A 376 -32.55 -9.52 -45.81
C GLY A 376 -34.05 -9.85 -45.95
N PRO A 377 -34.96 -9.18 -45.25
CA PRO A 377 -36.40 -9.41 -45.38
C PRO A 377 -37.01 -9.05 -46.78
N ILE A 378 -36.40 -8.08 -47.44
CA ILE A 378 -36.86 -7.62 -48.77
C ILE A 378 -36.57 -8.68 -49.86
N GLY A 379 -35.40 -9.36 -49.76
CA GLY A 379 -35.04 -10.44 -50.66
C GLY A 379 -35.93 -11.69 -50.54
N SER A 380 -36.31 -12.04 -49.31
CA SER A 380 -37.18 -13.19 -49.08
C SER A 380 -38.65 -12.92 -49.46
N ALA A 381 -39.12 -11.69 -49.36
CA ALA A 381 -40.45 -11.31 -49.85
C ALA A 381 -40.55 -11.32 -51.39
N ALA A 382 -39.45 -10.95 -52.09
CA ALA A 382 -39.41 -10.99 -53.56
C ALA A 382 -39.39 -12.43 -54.12
N SER A 383 -38.77 -13.39 -53.44
CA SER A 383 -38.74 -14.79 -53.82
C SER A 383 -40.08 -15.50 -53.65
N VAL A 384 -40.87 -15.13 -52.63
CA VAL A 384 -42.25 -15.64 -52.44
C VAL A 384 -43.21 -15.14 -53.50
N TYR A 385 -43.05 -13.89 -54.00
CA TYR A 385 -43.87 -13.35 -55.07
C TYR A 385 -43.55 -13.97 -56.46
N ALA A 386 -42.32 -14.48 -56.64
CA ALA A 386 -41.94 -15.15 -57.88
C ALA A 386 -42.42 -16.61 -58.00
N TYR A 387 -42.81 -17.24 -56.88
CA TYR A 387 -43.27 -18.63 -56.83
C TYR A 387 -44.79 -18.78 -56.91
N THR A 388 -45.50 -17.66 -56.83
CA THR A 388 -47.00 -17.62 -56.89
C THR A 388 -47.57 -17.09 -58.19
N ARG A 389 -46.78 -17.12 -59.27
CA ARG A 389 -47.27 -16.89 -60.64
C ARG A 389 -47.07 -18.10 -61.56
#